data_eae114ed795e34ca22d298bd6777d166
#
_entry.id   eae114ed795e34ca22d298bd6777d166
#
_cell.length_a   1.000
_cell.length_b   1.000
_cell.length_c   1.000
_cell.angle_alpha   90.00
_cell.angle_beta   90.00
_cell.angle_gamma   90.00
#
_symmetry.space_group_name_H-M   'P 1'
#
loop_
_entity.id
_entity.type
_entity.pdbx_description
1 polymer ?
#
loop_
_entity_poly.entity_id
_entity_poly.type
_entity_poly.pdbx_seq_one_letter_code
_entity_poly.pdbx_strand_id
1 'polypeptide(L)'
;MICMWKPTLLLFLSLTAAAQVQSPQALVEDSMNRQHAGDLEGAVKGYRQFLKLHPEAIPIRSNLGAALAGLGRFEEAVVEYKKVLHAAPSTSGTRLNLALAYYKMGRIADATDQLVKVHAQDSANQQATLLLADCYLRMDQNKDVIRILQPVGESNPDDLAVAYLLGTALIRDKQVDRGQVLVDRILRNGESAETHLMMGSAKMGVADFAGARDEFAKAVALNPDLPDVHVLYAQALSVTGSPDQAMTEYKAELAVDPYNFVANLQVAAMLRQEQNFEEAKKYLDRALKTRPGDLAVRYQVAAIALSETHYEDARTQLESIVKESPQFTEAHVSLSIAYFRLKRSEDGKREREIVEKLTAEAQAKQSGVNSQ
;
A
#
# COMPACT_ATOMS: atom_id res chain seq x y z
N MET A 1 -83.40 34.59 43.21
CA MET A 1 -82.75 34.14 41.95
C MET A 1 -81.31 33.77 42.26
N ILE A 2 -81.05 32.49 42.43
CA ILE A 2 -79.74 31.95 42.83
C ILE A 2 -79.10 31.36 41.52
N CYS A 3 -78.01 31.98 41.05
CA CYS A 3 -77.31 31.55 39.87
C CYS A 3 -76.27 30.55 40.33
N MET A 4 -76.46 29.26 39.91
CA MET A 4 -75.51 28.16 40.16
C MET A 4 -74.45 28.16 39.09
N TRP A 5 -73.19 28.37 39.44
CA TRP A 5 -72.01 28.27 38.62
C TRP A 5 -71.51 26.82 38.67
N LYS A 6 -71.50 26.12 37.53
CA LYS A 6 -70.87 24.81 37.41
C LYS A 6 -69.38 24.95 37.06
N PRO A 7 -68.45 24.31 37.76
CA PRO A 7 -67.05 24.29 37.35
C PRO A 7 -66.86 23.25 36.26
N THR A 8 -66.36 23.67 35.10
CA THR A 8 -65.92 22.78 34.01
C THR A 8 -64.55 22.20 34.35
N LEU A 9 -64.49 20.91 34.62
CA LEU A 9 -63.26 20.16 34.88
C LEU A 9 -62.54 19.91 33.56
N LEU A 10 -61.43 20.66 33.32
CA LEU A 10 -60.50 20.43 32.19
C LEU A 10 -59.59 19.24 32.54
N LEU A 11 -59.85 18.09 31.95
CA LEU A 11 -58.95 16.93 32.01
C LEU A 11 -57.73 17.22 31.10
N PHE A 12 -56.59 17.51 31.67
CA PHE A 12 -55.30 17.49 30.96
C PHE A 12 -54.89 16.03 30.77
N LEU A 13 -55.08 15.48 29.55
CA LEU A 13 -54.45 14.26 29.11
C LEU A 13 -52.96 14.59 28.82
N SER A 14 -52.08 14.29 29.76
CA SER A 14 -50.65 14.22 29.51
C SER A 14 -50.37 12.99 28.61
N LEU A 15 -50.20 13.21 27.30
CA LEU A 15 -49.61 12.22 26.39
C LEU A 15 -48.13 12.07 26.79
N THR A 16 -47.83 11.14 27.65
CA THR A 16 -46.47 10.61 27.77
C THR A 16 -46.18 9.82 26.51
N ALA A 17 -45.41 10.43 25.58
CA ALA A 17 -44.80 9.68 24.48
C ALA A 17 -43.84 8.65 25.09
N ALA A 18 -44.32 7.43 25.31
CA ALA A 18 -43.47 6.33 25.63
C ALA A 18 -42.59 6.13 24.39
N ALA A 19 -41.30 6.45 24.52
CA ALA A 19 -40.32 6.10 23.51
C ALA A 19 -40.43 4.58 23.29
N GLN A 20 -40.93 4.19 22.13
CA GLN A 20 -41.08 2.79 21.75
C GLN A 20 -39.65 2.20 21.74
N VAL A 21 -39.33 1.39 22.74
CA VAL A 21 -38.08 0.64 22.78
C VAL A 21 -38.12 -0.32 21.62
N GLN A 22 -37.41 0.01 20.56
CA GLN A 22 -37.31 -0.82 19.36
C GLN A 22 -36.78 -2.21 19.77
N SER A 23 -37.41 -3.28 19.29
CA SER A 23 -36.94 -4.64 19.60
C SER A 23 -35.50 -4.82 19.07
N PRO A 24 -34.66 -5.67 19.68
CA PRO A 24 -33.33 -5.93 19.19
C PRO A 24 -33.28 -6.35 17.72
N GLN A 25 -34.26 -7.16 17.27
CA GLN A 25 -34.41 -7.60 15.89
C GLN A 25 -34.75 -6.43 14.95
N ALA A 26 -35.70 -5.58 15.33
CA ALA A 26 -36.05 -4.39 14.54
C ALA A 26 -34.89 -3.38 14.44
N LEU A 27 -34.06 -3.26 15.48
CA LEU A 27 -32.87 -2.41 15.45
C LEU A 27 -31.82 -2.93 14.45
N VAL A 28 -31.59 -4.24 14.40
CA VAL A 28 -30.67 -4.87 13.43
C VAL A 28 -31.20 -4.71 12.01
N GLU A 29 -32.47 -4.97 11.78
CA GLU A 29 -33.11 -4.84 10.47
C GLU A 29 -33.05 -3.39 9.95
N ASP A 30 -33.37 -2.39 10.79
CA ASP A 30 -33.22 -0.97 10.45
C ASP A 30 -31.76 -0.63 10.10
N SER A 31 -30.79 -1.14 10.87
CA SER A 31 -29.37 -0.90 10.61
C SER A 31 -28.89 -1.51 9.29
N MET A 32 -29.35 -2.72 8.94
CA MET A 32 -29.06 -3.36 7.65
C MET A 32 -29.70 -2.60 6.48
N ASN A 33 -30.95 -2.16 6.63
CA ASN A 33 -31.64 -1.36 5.62
C ASN A 33 -30.94 -0.02 5.38
N ARG A 34 -30.48 0.66 6.45
CA ARG A 34 -29.65 1.87 6.36
C ARG A 34 -28.35 1.62 5.61
N GLN A 35 -27.64 0.53 5.92
CA GLN A 35 -26.42 0.15 5.23
C GLN A 35 -26.65 -0.06 3.73
N HIS A 36 -27.71 -0.77 3.35
CA HIS A 36 -28.08 -0.98 1.94
C HIS A 36 -28.49 0.32 1.24
N ALA A 37 -29.11 1.26 1.96
CA ALA A 37 -29.48 2.57 1.45
C ALA A 37 -28.29 3.57 1.41
N GLY A 38 -27.09 3.16 1.86
CA GLY A 38 -25.90 4.03 1.89
C GLY A 38 -25.79 4.92 3.13
N ASP A 39 -26.78 4.89 4.06
CA ASP A 39 -26.67 5.57 5.37
C ASP A 39 -25.77 4.76 6.32
N LEU A 40 -24.48 4.79 6.02
CA LEU A 40 -23.48 4.01 6.76
C LEU A 40 -23.30 4.50 8.20
N GLU A 41 -23.39 5.81 8.45
CA GLU A 41 -23.31 6.35 9.82
C GLU A 41 -24.51 5.91 10.67
N GLY A 42 -25.71 5.92 10.11
CA GLY A 42 -26.90 5.42 10.78
C GLY A 42 -26.79 3.91 11.08
N ALA A 43 -26.26 3.13 10.12
CA ALA A 43 -26.00 1.70 10.30
C ALA A 43 -24.99 1.45 11.43
N VAL A 44 -23.86 2.15 11.45
CA VAL A 44 -22.83 2.06 12.51
C VAL A 44 -23.41 2.34 13.87
N LYS A 45 -24.25 3.41 13.99
CA LYS A 45 -24.92 3.75 15.24
C LYS A 45 -25.82 2.62 15.74
N GLY A 46 -26.64 2.06 14.86
CA GLY A 46 -27.57 0.98 15.21
C GLY A 46 -26.83 -0.31 15.59
N TYR A 47 -25.82 -0.74 14.80
CA TYR A 47 -25.01 -1.92 15.12
C TYR A 47 -24.27 -1.76 16.46
N ARG A 48 -23.71 -0.58 16.77
CA ARG A 48 -23.07 -0.32 18.06
C ARG A 48 -24.06 -0.38 19.21
N GLN A 49 -25.27 0.15 19.04
CA GLN A 49 -26.32 0.07 20.04
C GLN A 49 -26.72 -1.38 20.32
N PHE A 50 -26.89 -2.20 19.28
CA PHE A 50 -27.20 -3.62 19.43
C PHE A 50 -26.09 -4.38 20.13
N LEU A 51 -24.82 -4.17 19.72
CA LEU A 51 -23.65 -4.87 20.25
C LEU A 51 -23.30 -4.48 21.70
N LYS A 52 -23.85 -3.39 22.24
CA LYS A 52 -23.75 -3.09 23.69
C LYS A 52 -24.55 -4.09 24.54
N LEU A 53 -25.66 -4.59 24.00
CA LEU A 53 -26.53 -5.54 24.69
C LEU A 53 -26.19 -6.99 24.32
N HIS A 54 -25.66 -7.21 23.12
CA HIS A 54 -25.35 -8.50 22.53
C HIS A 54 -23.91 -8.55 22.01
N PRO A 55 -22.88 -8.45 22.87
CA PRO A 55 -21.49 -8.35 22.45
C PRO A 55 -20.95 -9.62 21.74
N GLU A 56 -21.66 -10.74 21.90
CA GLU A 56 -21.34 -12.05 21.28
C GLU A 56 -21.87 -12.17 19.83
N ALA A 57 -22.66 -11.22 19.34
CA ALA A 57 -23.30 -11.32 18.02
C ALA A 57 -22.30 -11.11 16.88
N ILE A 58 -21.58 -12.18 16.51
CA ILE A 58 -20.51 -12.20 15.51
C ILE A 58 -20.96 -11.65 14.15
N PRO A 59 -22.14 -12.04 13.57
CA PRO A 59 -22.58 -11.51 12.29
C PRO A 59 -22.76 -9.98 12.30
N ILE A 60 -23.34 -9.45 13.37
CA ILE A 60 -23.59 -8.00 13.50
C ILE A 60 -22.28 -7.23 13.66
N ARG A 61 -21.30 -7.83 14.34
CA ARG A 61 -19.95 -7.26 14.44
C ARG A 61 -19.25 -7.22 13.09
N SER A 62 -19.43 -8.24 12.26
CA SER A 62 -18.92 -8.25 10.88
C SER A 62 -19.54 -7.13 10.03
N ASN A 63 -20.87 -6.94 10.15
CA ASN A 63 -21.59 -5.87 9.46
C ASN A 63 -21.15 -4.48 9.94
N LEU A 64 -20.92 -4.30 11.25
CA LEU A 64 -20.32 -3.07 11.79
C LEU A 64 -18.97 -2.79 11.16
N GLY A 65 -18.10 -3.79 11.07
CA GLY A 65 -16.80 -3.67 10.40
C GLY A 65 -16.94 -3.24 8.94
N ALA A 66 -17.89 -3.83 8.20
CA ALA A 66 -18.15 -3.49 6.80
C ALA A 66 -18.68 -2.05 6.63
N ALA A 67 -19.61 -1.62 7.49
CA ALA A 67 -20.13 -0.25 7.47
C ALA A 67 -19.01 0.78 7.80
N LEU A 68 -18.15 0.48 8.78
CA LEU A 68 -16.99 1.31 9.13
C LEU A 68 -16.00 1.40 7.97
N ALA A 69 -15.70 0.27 7.31
CA ALA A 69 -14.82 0.25 6.14
C ALA A 69 -15.41 1.08 4.97
N GLY A 70 -16.72 0.99 4.76
CA GLY A 70 -17.43 1.81 3.76
C GLY A 70 -17.35 3.32 4.04
N LEU A 71 -17.21 3.73 5.31
CA LEU A 71 -16.96 5.12 5.73
C LEU A 71 -15.47 5.53 5.65
N GLY A 72 -14.58 4.64 5.23
CA GLY A 72 -13.13 4.88 5.28
C GLY A 72 -12.52 4.79 6.68
N ARG A 73 -13.29 4.38 7.70
CA ARG A 73 -12.84 4.23 9.09
C ARG A 73 -12.17 2.88 9.29
N PHE A 74 -11.08 2.66 8.53
CA PHE A 74 -10.44 1.34 8.40
C PHE A 74 -9.85 0.83 9.71
N GLU A 75 -9.25 1.69 10.54
CA GLU A 75 -8.69 1.30 11.85
C GLU A 75 -9.77 0.70 12.77
N GLU A 76 -10.96 1.30 12.79
CA GLU A 76 -12.07 0.80 13.59
C GLU A 76 -12.64 -0.50 13.00
N ALA A 77 -12.74 -0.59 11.67
CA ALA A 77 -13.14 -1.82 10.99
C ALA A 77 -12.20 -2.98 11.31
N VAL A 78 -10.88 -2.76 11.29
CA VAL A 78 -9.86 -3.74 11.68
C VAL A 78 -10.07 -4.27 13.09
N VAL A 79 -10.39 -3.39 14.05
CA VAL A 79 -10.69 -3.80 15.44
C VAL A 79 -11.88 -4.76 15.48
N GLU A 80 -12.97 -4.44 14.76
CA GLU A 80 -14.17 -5.29 14.77
C GLU A 80 -13.93 -6.62 14.04
N TYR A 81 -13.26 -6.61 12.88
CA TYR A 81 -12.91 -7.84 12.16
C TYR A 81 -11.99 -8.76 12.96
N LYS A 82 -11.02 -8.21 13.70
CA LYS A 82 -10.16 -9.02 14.59
C LYS A 82 -10.96 -9.71 15.69
N LYS A 83 -11.96 -9.04 16.28
CA LYS A 83 -12.86 -9.65 17.28
C LYS A 83 -13.67 -10.80 16.66
N VAL A 84 -14.16 -10.62 15.42
CA VAL A 84 -14.88 -11.69 14.68
C VAL A 84 -13.95 -12.89 14.48
N LEU A 85 -12.74 -12.65 13.95
CA LEU A 85 -11.78 -13.73 13.66
C LEU A 85 -11.20 -14.39 14.90
N HIS A 86 -11.18 -13.71 16.04
CA HIS A 86 -10.84 -14.32 17.33
C HIS A 86 -11.92 -15.34 17.77
N ALA A 87 -13.19 -15.00 17.61
CA ALA A 87 -14.31 -15.88 17.98
C ALA A 87 -14.62 -16.94 16.92
N ALA A 88 -14.42 -16.63 15.62
CA ALA A 88 -14.69 -17.49 14.48
C ALA A 88 -13.53 -17.46 13.48
N PRO A 89 -12.42 -18.16 13.72
CA PRO A 89 -11.18 -18.06 12.90
C PRO A 89 -11.34 -18.51 11.44
N SER A 90 -12.33 -19.34 11.14
CA SER A 90 -12.56 -19.89 9.80
C SER A 90 -13.40 -18.99 8.87
N THR A 91 -13.82 -17.80 9.33
CA THR A 91 -14.65 -16.88 8.55
C THR A 91 -13.84 -16.22 7.43
N SER A 92 -13.77 -16.88 6.26
CA SER A 92 -12.97 -16.45 5.10
C SER A 92 -13.38 -15.05 4.60
N GLY A 93 -14.68 -14.75 4.50
CA GLY A 93 -15.19 -13.44 4.07
C GLY A 93 -14.75 -12.30 5.00
N THR A 94 -14.82 -12.51 6.34
CA THR A 94 -14.34 -11.49 7.28
C THR A 94 -12.81 -11.31 7.19
N ARG A 95 -12.07 -12.40 6.93
CA ARG A 95 -10.61 -12.33 6.73
C ARG A 95 -10.25 -11.55 5.47
N LEU A 96 -11.00 -11.74 4.38
CA LEU A 96 -10.85 -10.95 3.15
C LEU A 96 -11.15 -9.47 3.40
N ASN A 97 -12.23 -9.15 4.13
CA ASN A 97 -12.56 -7.77 4.50
C ASN A 97 -11.48 -7.12 5.39
N LEU A 98 -10.89 -7.89 6.31
CA LEU A 98 -9.75 -7.43 7.11
C LEU A 98 -8.53 -7.12 6.24
N ALA A 99 -8.25 -7.99 5.27
CA ALA A 99 -7.16 -7.78 4.32
C ALA A 99 -7.40 -6.52 3.46
N LEU A 100 -8.61 -6.32 2.96
CA LEU A 100 -8.99 -5.11 2.22
C LEU A 100 -8.83 -3.84 3.07
N ALA A 101 -9.22 -3.88 4.36
CA ALA A 101 -9.02 -2.76 5.27
C ALA A 101 -7.53 -2.44 5.45
N TYR A 102 -6.68 -3.44 5.68
CA TYR A 102 -5.23 -3.25 5.74
C TYR A 102 -4.66 -2.71 4.42
N TYR A 103 -5.10 -3.24 3.28
CA TYR A 103 -4.68 -2.76 1.97
C TYR A 103 -4.99 -1.26 1.79
N LYS A 104 -6.22 -0.83 2.12
CA LYS A 104 -6.62 0.59 2.06
C LYS A 104 -5.86 1.50 3.04
N MET A 105 -5.31 0.93 4.10
CA MET A 105 -4.43 1.63 5.05
C MET A 105 -2.95 1.66 4.61
N GLY A 106 -2.60 1.08 3.45
CA GLY A 106 -1.22 0.89 3.00
C GLY A 106 -0.43 -0.14 3.82
N ARG A 107 -1.09 -0.90 4.70
CA ARG A 107 -0.47 -1.96 5.51
C ARG A 107 -0.39 -3.25 4.70
N ILE A 108 0.41 -3.22 3.63
CA ILE A 108 0.44 -4.26 2.60
C ILE A 108 0.90 -5.61 3.17
N ALA A 109 1.90 -5.62 4.05
CA ALA A 109 2.36 -6.85 4.71
C ALA A 109 1.25 -7.52 5.53
N ASP A 110 0.51 -6.74 6.34
CA ASP A 110 -0.63 -7.26 7.12
C ASP A 110 -1.77 -7.76 6.22
N ALA A 111 -2.03 -7.09 5.10
CA ALA A 111 -3.00 -7.53 4.09
C ALA A 111 -2.58 -8.88 3.50
N THR A 112 -1.31 -9.00 3.10
CA THR A 112 -0.72 -10.23 2.54
C THR A 112 -0.88 -11.40 3.50
N ASP A 113 -0.58 -11.22 4.79
CA ASP A 113 -0.74 -12.26 5.82
C ASP A 113 -2.17 -12.80 5.91
N GLN A 114 -3.18 -11.95 5.72
CA GLN A 114 -4.57 -12.39 5.72
C GLN A 114 -4.94 -13.07 4.40
N LEU A 115 -4.50 -12.52 3.27
CA LEU A 115 -4.80 -13.04 1.94
C LEU A 115 -4.17 -14.42 1.68
N VAL A 116 -2.97 -14.66 2.17
CA VAL A 116 -2.33 -16.00 2.13
C VAL A 116 -3.23 -17.04 2.80
N LYS A 117 -3.85 -16.69 3.95
CA LYS A 117 -4.77 -17.59 4.66
C LYS A 117 -6.08 -17.79 3.90
N VAL A 118 -6.59 -16.75 3.25
CA VAL A 118 -7.80 -16.87 2.39
C VAL A 118 -7.49 -17.77 1.20
N HIS A 119 -6.40 -17.51 0.48
CA HIS A 119 -5.99 -18.29 -0.69
C HIS A 119 -5.69 -19.77 -0.35
N ALA A 120 -5.11 -20.03 0.82
CA ALA A 120 -4.88 -21.39 1.30
C ALA A 120 -6.18 -22.15 1.62
N GLN A 121 -7.26 -21.46 2.03
CA GLN A 121 -8.57 -22.06 2.28
C GLN A 121 -9.40 -22.24 1.00
N ASP A 122 -9.28 -21.30 0.07
CA ASP A 122 -10.01 -21.28 -1.20
C ASP A 122 -9.14 -20.63 -2.29
N SER A 123 -8.35 -21.44 -2.98
CA SER A 123 -7.49 -21.00 -4.09
C SER A 123 -8.27 -20.60 -5.35
N ALA A 124 -9.56 -20.99 -5.44
CA ALA A 124 -10.44 -20.61 -6.52
C ALA A 124 -11.04 -19.20 -6.36
N ASN A 125 -10.87 -18.58 -5.18
CA ASN A 125 -11.32 -17.22 -4.95
C ASN A 125 -10.45 -16.23 -5.76
N GLN A 126 -10.94 -15.90 -6.95
CA GLN A 126 -10.23 -15.03 -7.89
C GLN A 126 -9.93 -13.64 -7.30
N GLN A 127 -10.90 -13.04 -6.61
CA GLN A 127 -10.72 -11.73 -5.98
C GLN A 127 -9.58 -11.74 -4.97
N ALA A 128 -9.53 -12.75 -4.09
CA ALA A 128 -8.47 -12.88 -3.10
C ALA A 128 -7.11 -13.15 -3.76
N THR A 129 -7.08 -13.97 -4.82
CA THR A 129 -5.86 -14.31 -5.56
C THR A 129 -5.29 -13.10 -6.29
N LEU A 130 -6.11 -12.30 -6.99
CA LEU A 130 -5.66 -11.09 -7.67
C LEU A 130 -5.19 -10.02 -6.67
N LEU A 131 -5.91 -9.83 -5.56
CA LEU A 131 -5.49 -8.90 -4.52
C LEU A 131 -4.18 -9.34 -3.84
N LEU A 132 -4.00 -10.65 -3.63
CA LEU A 132 -2.73 -11.20 -3.11
C LEU A 132 -1.58 -10.96 -4.08
N ALA A 133 -1.82 -11.15 -5.38
CA ALA A 133 -0.82 -10.88 -6.41
C ALA A 133 -0.42 -9.40 -6.44
N ASP A 134 -1.39 -8.48 -6.34
CA ASP A 134 -1.10 -7.04 -6.25
C ASP A 134 -0.29 -6.71 -4.99
N CYS A 135 -0.66 -7.26 -3.83
CA CYS A 135 0.12 -7.10 -2.60
C CYS A 135 1.58 -7.59 -2.78
N TYR A 136 1.78 -8.74 -3.42
CA TYR A 136 3.12 -9.25 -3.71
C TYR A 136 3.90 -8.33 -4.67
N LEU A 137 3.26 -7.78 -5.72
CA LEU A 137 3.90 -6.80 -6.61
C LEU A 137 4.35 -5.54 -5.86
N ARG A 138 3.52 -5.01 -4.97
CA ARG A 138 3.84 -3.85 -4.12
C ARG A 138 5.00 -4.11 -3.16
N MET A 139 5.18 -5.36 -2.75
CA MET A 139 6.29 -5.81 -1.90
C MET A 139 7.53 -6.26 -2.71
N ASP A 140 7.50 -6.11 -4.05
CA ASP A 140 8.53 -6.57 -4.99
C ASP A 140 8.78 -8.09 -4.95
N GLN A 141 7.76 -8.86 -4.54
CA GLN A 141 7.79 -10.32 -4.46
C GLN A 141 7.32 -10.97 -5.78
N ASN A 142 7.99 -10.62 -6.88
CA ASN A 142 7.58 -10.97 -8.24
C ASN A 142 7.47 -12.49 -8.45
N LYS A 143 8.36 -13.29 -7.84
CA LYS A 143 8.32 -14.76 -7.92
C LYS A 143 7.08 -15.37 -7.29
N ASP A 144 6.57 -14.78 -6.20
CA ASP A 144 5.34 -15.22 -5.57
C ASP A 144 4.11 -14.93 -6.43
N VAL A 145 4.08 -13.78 -7.13
CA VAL A 145 3.06 -13.49 -8.14
C VAL A 145 3.06 -14.53 -9.25
N ILE A 146 4.24 -14.82 -9.81
CA ILE A 146 4.37 -15.83 -10.88
C ILE A 146 3.86 -17.18 -10.40
N ARG A 147 4.25 -17.59 -9.19
CA ARG A 147 3.85 -18.87 -8.59
C ARG A 147 2.34 -19.02 -8.45
N ILE A 148 1.62 -17.97 -8.05
CA ILE A 148 0.17 -18.06 -7.80
C ILE A 148 -0.65 -17.79 -9.06
N LEU A 149 -0.18 -16.94 -9.99
CA LEU A 149 -0.95 -16.55 -11.18
C LEU A 149 -0.64 -17.40 -12.42
N GLN A 150 0.53 -18.05 -12.52
CA GLN A 150 0.83 -18.87 -13.69
C GLN A 150 -0.20 -19.99 -13.92
N PRO A 151 -0.61 -20.81 -12.91
CA PRO A 151 -1.64 -21.81 -13.11
C PRO A 151 -3.01 -21.21 -13.50
N VAL A 152 -3.33 -20.03 -12.96
CA VAL A 152 -4.59 -19.32 -13.28
C VAL A 152 -4.58 -18.84 -14.73
N GLY A 153 -3.47 -18.26 -15.19
CA GLY A 153 -3.30 -17.80 -16.58
C GLY A 153 -3.25 -18.95 -17.61
N GLU A 154 -2.80 -20.13 -17.21
CA GLU A 154 -2.82 -21.33 -18.06
C GLU A 154 -4.25 -21.88 -18.19
N SER A 155 -5.03 -21.86 -17.13
CA SER A 155 -6.44 -22.33 -17.13
C SER A 155 -7.42 -21.31 -17.70
N ASN A 156 -7.14 -20.02 -17.62
CA ASN A 156 -7.96 -18.94 -18.17
C ASN A 156 -7.10 -17.92 -18.92
N PRO A 157 -6.65 -18.26 -20.15
CA PRO A 157 -5.72 -17.42 -20.89
C PRO A 157 -6.29 -16.07 -21.33
N ASP A 158 -7.60 -15.91 -21.38
CA ASP A 158 -8.26 -14.67 -21.82
C ASP A 158 -8.51 -13.67 -20.67
N ASP A 159 -8.14 -14.03 -19.44
CA ASP A 159 -8.25 -13.11 -18.30
C ASP A 159 -7.15 -12.04 -18.36
N LEU A 160 -7.56 -10.82 -18.76
CA LEU A 160 -6.64 -9.70 -18.94
C LEU A 160 -6.07 -9.18 -17.62
N ALA A 161 -6.78 -9.32 -16.51
CA ALA A 161 -6.27 -8.92 -15.19
C ALA A 161 -5.14 -9.86 -14.75
N VAL A 162 -5.32 -11.16 -14.95
CA VAL A 162 -4.26 -12.16 -14.73
C VAL A 162 -3.08 -11.91 -15.67
N ALA A 163 -3.34 -11.69 -16.96
CA ALA A 163 -2.30 -11.41 -17.95
C ALA A 163 -1.47 -10.17 -17.58
N TYR A 164 -2.13 -9.11 -17.12
CA TYR A 164 -1.47 -7.88 -16.69
C TYR A 164 -0.57 -8.10 -15.47
N LEU A 165 -1.11 -8.64 -14.37
CA LEU A 165 -0.34 -8.85 -13.13
C LEU A 165 0.81 -9.85 -13.33
N LEU A 166 0.55 -10.97 -14.02
CA LEU A 166 1.55 -11.98 -14.31
C LEU A 166 2.64 -11.45 -15.26
N GLY A 167 2.24 -10.72 -16.30
CA GLY A 167 3.16 -10.12 -17.27
C GLY A 167 4.05 -9.07 -16.61
N THR A 168 3.48 -8.22 -15.76
CA THR A 168 4.23 -7.24 -14.96
C THR A 168 5.26 -7.94 -14.07
N ALA A 169 4.85 -9.01 -13.36
CA ALA A 169 5.76 -9.77 -12.50
C ALA A 169 6.90 -10.43 -13.28
N LEU A 170 6.60 -11.02 -14.46
CA LEU A 170 7.60 -11.63 -15.33
C LEU A 170 8.62 -10.61 -15.83
N ILE A 171 8.18 -9.43 -16.27
CA ILE A 171 9.06 -8.34 -16.71
C ILE A 171 9.95 -7.87 -15.57
N ARG A 172 9.38 -7.64 -14.37
CA ARG A 172 10.13 -7.22 -13.17
C ARG A 172 11.12 -8.30 -12.69
N ASP A 173 10.79 -9.60 -12.87
CA ASP A 173 11.70 -10.73 -12.57
C ASP A 173 12.71 -11.01 -13.71
N LYS A 174 12.84 -10.08 -14.69
CA LYS A 174 13.76 -10.16 -15.84
C LYS A 174 13.45 -11.32 -16.82
N GLN A 175 12.26 -11.89 -16.78
CA GLN A 175 11.75 -12.88 -17.72
C GLN A 175 11.00 -12.19 -18.87
N VAL A 176 11.68 -11.22 -19.53
CA VAL A 176 11.07 -10.28 -20.47
C VAL A 176 10.37 -10.98 -21.63
N ASP A 177 10.97 -12.03 -22.22
CA ASP A 177 10.36 -12.76 -23.35
C ASP A 177 9.01 -13.38 -22.97
N ARG A 178 8.90 -13.94 -21.78
CA ARG A 178 7.65 -14.50 -21.25
C ARG A 178 6.61 -13.41 -20.97
N GLY A 179 7.05 -12.30 -20.42
CA GLY A 179 6.20 -11.12 -20.19
C GLY A 179 5.67 -10.55 -21.50
N GLN A 180 6.50 -10.49 -22.56
CA GLN A 180 6.11 -9.99 -23.89
C GLN A 180 4.96 -10.77 -24.50
N VAL A 181 4.91 -12.09 -24.31
CA VAL A 181 3.77 -12.91 -24.77
C VAL A 181 2.44 -12.44 -24.18
N LEU A 182 2.45 -12.00 -22.92
CA LEU A 182 1.25 -11.48 -22.26
C LEU A 182 0.92 -10.04 -22.70
N VAL A 183 1.95 -9.20 -22.94
CA VAL A 183 1.78 -7.89 -23.58
C VAL A 183 1.09 -8.04 -24.94
N ASP A 184 1.59 -8.94 -25.80
CA ASP A 184 1.02 -9.17 -27.13
C ASP A 184 -0.41 -9.70 -27.07
N ARG A 185 -0.75 -10.47 -26.01
CA ARG A 185 -2.11 -10.94 -25.75
C ARG A 185 -3.05 -9.78 -25.38
N ILE A 186 -2.62 -8.87 -24.52
CA ILE A 186 -3.41 -7.70 -24.13
C ILE A 186 -3.59 -6.77 -25.35
N LEU A 187 -2.54 -6.55 -26.15
CA LEU A 187 -2.56 -5.73 -27.38
C LEU A 187 -3.60 -6.20 -28.40
N ARG A 188 -3.84 -7.51 -28.52
CA ARG A 188 -4.86 -8.03 -29.41
C ARG A 188 -6.28 -7.56 -29.08
N ASN A 189 -6.52 -7.09 -27.86
CA ASN A 189 -7.79 -6.50 -27.44
C ASN A 189 -7.84 -4.97 -27.63
N GLY A 190 -6.81 -4.38 -28.25
CA GLY A 190 -6.68 -2.95 -28.52
C GLY A 190 -5.58 -2.28 -27.67
N GLU A 191 -5.24 -1.06 -28.06
CA GLU A 191 -4.33 -0.23 -27.25
C GLU A 191 -4.99 0.14 -25.93
N SER A 192 -4.27 -0.08 -24.82
CA SER A 192 -4.70 0.31 -23.49
C SER A 192 -3.55 0.89 -22.68
N ALA A 193 -3.88 1.60 -21.60
CA ALA A 193 -2.88 2.14 -20.68
C ALA A 193 -2.00 1.04 -20.09
N GLU A 194 -2.59 -0.11 -19.75
CA GLU A 194 -1.89 -1.28 -19.22
C GLU A 194 -0.85 -1.81 -20.19
N THR A 195 -1.19 -1.84 -21.49
CA THR A 195 -0.27 -2.30 -22.52
C THR A 195 0.94 -1.37 -22.65
N HIS A 196 0.69 -0.06 -22.72
CA HIS A 196 1.77 0.93 -22.77
C HIS A 196 2.62 0.92 -21.49
N LEU A 197 2.01 0.67 -20.34
CA LEU A 197 2.73 0.53 -19.07
C LEU A 197 3.68 -0.68 -19.08
N MET A 198 3.22 -1.83 -19.61
CA MET A 198 4.03 -3.04 -19.74
C MET A 198 5.16 -2.85 -20.77
N MET A 199 4.87 -2.23 -21.93
CA MET A 199 5.87 -1.93 -22.96
C MET A 199 6.94 -0.97 -22.43
N GLY A 200 6.56 0.08 -21.73
CA GLY A 200 7.48 1.00 -21.08
C GLY A 200 8.37 0.26 -20.06
N SER A 201 7.79 -0.62 -19.25
CA SER A 201 8.53 -1.44 -18.29
C SER A 201 9.52 -2.38 -18.93
N ALA A 202 9.15 -3.02 -20.06
CA ALA A 202 10.07 -3.86 -20.84
C ALA A 202 11.24 -3.03 -21.41
N LYS A 203 10.96 -1.85 -21.96
CA LYS A 203 11.99 -0.92 -22.45
C LYS A 203 12.93 -0.44 -21.36
N MET A 204 12.42 -0.15 -20.14
CA MET A 204 13.25 0.13 -18.97
C MET A 204 14.22 -1.02 -18.67
N GLY A 205 13.73 -2.26 -18.75
CA GLY A 205 14.54 -3.48 -18.52
C GLY A 205 15.72 -3.67 -19.48
N VAL A 206 15.62 -3.12 -20.70
CA VAL A 206 16.70 -3.15 -21.71
C VAL A 206 17.42 -1.79 -21.85
N ALA A 207 17.24 -0.89 -20.87
CA ALA A 207 17.85 0.44 -20.82
C ALA A 207 17.46 1.39 -21.97
N ASP A 208 16.36 1.15 -22.68
CA ASP A 208 15.74 2.10 -23.60
C ASP A 208 14.88 3.10 -22.82
N PHE A 209 15.54 3.98 -22.06
CA PHE A 209 14.86 4.92 -21.16
C PHE A 209 14.01 5.97 -21.91
N ALA A 210 14.45 6.39 -23.09
CA ALA A 210 13.71 7.33 -23.91
C ALA A 210 12.41 6.69 -24.46
N GLY A 211 12.53 5.51 -25.01
CA GLY A 211 11.37 4.74 -25.48
C GLY A 211 10.42 4.37 -24.34
N ALA A 212 10.94 4.05 -23.15
CA ALA A 212 10.12 3.79 -21.96
C ALA A 212 9.32 5.03 -21.55
N ARG A 213 9.97 6.20 -21.49
CA ARG A 213 9.32 7.48 -21.20
C ARG A 213 8.15 7.74 -22.14
N ASP A 214 8.34 7.53 -23.44
CA ASP A 214 7.31 7.79 -24.45
C ASP A 214 6.11 6.82 -24.32
N GLU A 215 6.36 5.55 -23.97
CA GLU A 215 5.27 4.61 -23.68
C GLU A 215 4.52 4.96 -22.38
N PHE A 216 5.24 5.33 -21.32
CA PHE A 216 4.60 5.73 -20.07
C PHE A 216 3.78 7.02 -20.23
N ALA A 217 4.25 7.98 -21.04
CA ALA A 217 3.47 9.17 -21.35
C ALA A 217 2.12 8.83 -22.03
N LYS A 218 2.11 7.85 -22.95
CA LYS A 218 0.86 7.35 -23.57
C LYS A 218 -0.03 6.67 -22.54
N ALA A 219 0.55 5.85 -21.64
CA ALA A 219 -0.21 5.19 -20.58
C ALA A 219 -0.91 6.20 -19.66
N VAL A 220 -0.19 7.24 -19.22
CA VAL A 220 -0.77 8.36 -18.43
C VAL A 220 -1.88 9.07 -19.20
N ALA A 221 -1.69 9.33 -20.50
CA ALA A 221 -2.70 10.00 -21.32
C ALA A 221 -3.99 9.17 -21.49
N LEU A 222 -3.89 7.84 -21.53
CA LEU A 222 -5.02 6.93 -21.69
C LEU A 222 -5.75 6.68 -20.36
N ASN A 223 -5.03 6.49 -19.26
CA ASN A 223 -5.59 6.26 -17.94
C ASN A 223 -4.64 6.77 -16.84
N PRO A 224 -4.81 8.02 -16.37
CA PRO A 224 -3.98 8.59 -15.31
C PRO A 224 -4.20 7.93 -13.94
N ASP A 225 -5.32 7.25 -13.74
CA ASP A 225 -5.63 6.57 -12.48
C ASP A 225 -5.12 5.12 -12.43
N LEU A 226 -4.43 4.65 -13.49
CA LEU A 226 -3.85 3.32 -13.50
C LEU A 226 -2.74 3.22 -12.45
N PRO A 227 -2.78 2.24 -11.54
CA PRO A 227 -1.74 2.07 -10.52
C PRO A 227 -0.32 2.01 -11.12
N ASP A 228 0.62 2.65 -10.45
CA ASP A 228 2.04 2.75 -10.83
C ASP A 228 2.33 3.54 -12.13
N VAL A 229 1.33 4.03 -12.86
CA VAL A 229 1.57 4.70 -14.16
C VAL A 229 2.43 5.95 -14.00
N HIS A 230 2.09 6.80 -13.04
CA HIS A 230 2.83 8.03 -12.78
C HIS A 230 4.22 7.75 -12.18
N VAL A 231 4.35 6.74 -11.31
CA VAL A 231 5.65 6.42 -10.72
C VAL A 231 6.64 5.88 -11.74
N LEU A 232 6.20 5.05 -12.68
CA LEU A 232 7.05 4.52 -13.74
C LEU A 232 7.43 5.61 -14.75
N TYR A 233 6.49 6.50 -15.07
CA TYR A 233 6.79 7.67 -15.88
C TYR A 233 7.81 8.59 -15.21
N ALA A 234 7.63 8.89 -13.91
CA ALA A 234 8.57 9.67 -13.11
C ALA A 234 9.97 9.06 -13.07
N GLN A 235 10.08 7.74 -12.95
CA GLN A 235 11.39 7.05 -13.01
C GLN A 235 12.07 7.26 -14.35
N ALA A 236 11.34 7.10 -15.47
CA ALA A 236 11.88 7.34 -16.80
C ALA A 236 12.31 8.81 -17.00
N LEU A 237 11.51 9.77 -16.51
CA LEU A 237 11.84 11.19 -16.52
C LEU A 237 13.09 11.49 -15.70
N SER A 238 13.24 10.88 -14.52
CA SER A 238 14.43 11.07 -13.68
C SER A 238 15.70 10.63 -14.37
N VAL A 239 15.69 9.46 -15.02
CA VAL A 239 16.85 8.90 -15.74
C VAL A 239 17.15 9.70 -17.01
N THR A 240 16.12 10.26 -17.67
CA THR A 240 16.27 11.09 -18.87
C THR A 240 16.54 12.58 -18.58
N GLY A 241 16.78 12.96 -17.31
CA GLY A 241 17.26 14.28 -16.93
C GLY A 241 16.16 15.33 -16.71
N SER A 242 14.93 14.92 -16.37
CA SER A 242 13.80 15.80 -16.10
C SER A 242 13.30 15.67 -14.65
N PRO A 243 14.12 16.01 -13.62
CA PRO A 243 13.77 15.76 -12.21
C PRO A 243 12.54 16.53 -11.72
N ASP A 244 12.31 17.76 -12.17
CA ASP A 244 11.14 18.56 -11.76
C ASP A 244 9.83 17.93 -12.27
N GLN A 245 9.85 17.43 -13.50
CA GLN A 245 8.70 16.70 -14.05
C GLN A 245 8.52 15.37 -13.30
N ALA A 246 9.60 14.67 -12.97
CA ALA A 246 9.53 13.45 -12.18
C ALA A 246 8.91 13.69 -10.79
N MET A 247 9.27 14.78 -10.10
CA MET A 247 8.65 15.17 -8.83
C MET A 247 7.14 15.38 -8.98
N THR A 248 6.72 16.02 -10.07
CA THR A 248 5.31 16.25 -10.37
C THR A 248 4.56 14.93 -10.55
N GLU A 249 5.12 14.00 -11.32
CA GLU A 249 4.52 12.69 -11.57
C GLU A 249 4.51 11.81 -10.32
N TYR A 250 5.58 11.80 -9.50
CA TYR A 250 5.54 11.10 -8.21
C TYR A 250 4.43 11.62 -7.29
N LYS A 251 4.19 12.94 -7.26
CA LYS A 251 3.08 13.52 -6.49
C LYS A 251 1.71 13.17 -7.08
N ALA A 252 1.60 13.07 -8.40
CA ALA A 252 0.37 12.61 -9.07
C ALA A 252 0.04 11.16 -8.68
N GLU A 253 1.04 10.25 -8.67
CA GLU A 253 0.84 8.89 -8.16
C GLU A 253 0.33 8.89 -6.71
N LEU A 254 0.88 9.76 -5.85
CA LEU A 254 0.47 9.83 -4.44
C LEU A 254 -0.93 10.43 -4.24
N ALA A 255 -1.51 11.06 -5.24
CA ALA A 255 -2.91 11.47 -5.24
C ALA A 255 -3.84 10.28 -5.55
N VAL A 256 -3.40 9.33 -6.39
CA VAL A 256 -4.11 8.07 -6.71
C VAL A 256 -3.89 7.03 -5.62
N ASP A 257 -2.63 6.78 -5.27
CA ASP A 257 -2.22 5.84 -4.21
C ASP A 257 -1.29 6.51 -3.19
N PRO A 258 -1.84 7.06 -2.08
CA PRO A 258 -1.03 7.72 -1.05
C PRO A 258 0.03 6.83 -0.39
N TYR A 259 -0.06 5.51 -0.58
CA TYR A 259 0.84 4.52 0.00
C TYR A 259 1.75 3.85 -1.03
N ASN A 260 1.82 4.37 -2.27
CA ASN A 260 2.80 3.89 -3.23
C ASN A 260 4.21 4.02 -2.66
N PHE A 261 4.88 2.87 -2.49
CA PHE A 261 6.17 2.80 -1.82
C PHE A 261 7.25 3.61 -2.56
N VAL A 262 7.33 3.42 -3.88
CA VAL A 262 8.38 4.04 -4.70
C VAL A 262 8.19 5.56 -4.74
N ALA A 263 6.98 6.03 -4.97
CA ALA A 263 6.68 7.45 -5.01
C ALA A 263 7.01 8.13 -3.67
N ASN A 264 6.59 7.54 -2.54
CA ASN A 264 6.92 8.07 -1.22
C ASN A 264 8.43 8.13 -0.98
N LEU A 265 9.18 7.06 -1.31
CA LEU A 265 10.63 7.02 -1.14
C LEU A 265 11.35 8.07 -2.00
N GLN A 266 10.95 8.20 -3.27
CA GLN A 266 11.59 9.14 -4.21
C GLN A 266 11.28 10.60 -3.86
N VAL A 267 10.03 10.93 -3.54
CA VAL A 267 9.67 12.29 -3.06
C VAL A 267 10.46 12.63 -1.80
N ALA A 268 10.58 11.70 -0.86
CA ALA A 268 11.37 11.93 0.35
C ALA A 268 12.86 12.16 0.05
N ALA A 269 13.43 11.40 -0.88
CA ALA A 269 14.83 11.57 -1.29
C ALA A 269 15.08 12.94 -1.94
N MET A 270 14.16 13.39 -2.80
CA MET A 270 14.23 14.70 -3.45
C MET A 270 14.06 15.83 -2.42
N LEU A 271 13.08 15.76 -1.54
CA LEU A 271 12.88 16.73 -0.45
C LEU A 271 14.07 16.80 0.51
N ARG A 272 14.74 15.67 0.78
CA ARG A 272 15.98 15.65 1.57
C ARG A 272 17.10 16.43 0.87
N GLN A 273 17.23 16.31 -0.45
CA GLN A 273 18.21 17.10 -1.23
C GLN A 273 17.91 18.60 -1.17
N GLU A 274 16.62 18.96 -1.15
CA GLU A 274 16.16 20.34 -0.95
C GLU A 274 16.23 20.80 0.52
N GLN A 275 16.73 19.96 1.44
CA GLN A 275 16.82 20.19 2.88
C GLN A 275 15.44 20.37 3.57
N ASN A 276 14.37 19.93 2.94
CA ASN A 276 13.02 19.93 3.51
C ASN A 276 12.77 18.63 4.30
N PHE A 277 13.48 18.48 5.43
CA PHE A 277 13.53 17.23 6.19
C PHE A 277 12.20 16.87 6.85
N GLU A 278 11.47 17.85 7.37
CA GLU A 278 10.20 17.60 8.05
C GLU A 278 9.13 17.03 7.09
N GLU A 279 9.09 17.54 5.87
CA GLU A 279 8.19 16.98 4.87
C GLU A 279 8.68 15.62 4.38
N ALA A 280 10.00 15.45 4.16
CA ALA A 280 10.58 14.18 3.76
C ALA A 280 10.24 13.04 4.74
N LYS A 281 10.31 13.29 6.05
CA LYS A 281 9.96 12.30 7.09
C LYS A 281 8.52 11.78 6.96
N LYS A 282 7.55 12.63 6.60
CA LYS A 282 6.16 12.21 6.41
C LYS A 282 6.00 11.19 5.28
N TYR A 283 6.74 11.36 4.19
CA TYR A 283 6.74 10.40 3.08
C TYR A 283 7.46 9.10 3.46
N LEU A 284 8.57 9.18 4.21
CA LEU A 284 9.26 7.98 4.72
C LEU A 284 8.39 7.17 5.67
N ASP A 285 7.60 7.82 6.53
CA ASP A 285 6.66 7.15 7.42
C ASP A 285 5.57 6.40 6.63
N ARG A 286 5.10 6.95 5.50
CA ARG A 286 4.15 6.25 4.61
C ARG A 286 4.82 5.06 3.93
N ALA A 287 6.05 5.21 3.45
CA ALA A 287 6.81 4.11 2.84
C ALA A 287 7.02 2.95 3.82
N LEU A 288 7.32 3.23 5.10
CA LEU A 288 7.47 2.21 6.15
C LEU A 288 6.17 1.47 6.48
N LYS A 289 4.99 2.09 6.26
CA LYS A 289 3.72 1.37 6.41
C LYS A 289 3.55 0.28 5.36
N THR A 290 4.02 0.54 4.14
CA THR A 290 3.94 -0.42 3.03
C THR A 290 5.00 -1.51 3.14
N ARG A 291 6.25 -1.12 3.45
CA ARG A 291 7.40 -2.04 3.59
C ARG A 291 8.12 -1.79 4.92
N PRO A 292 7.64 -2.37 6.02
CA PRO A 292 8.29 -2.23 7.33
C PRO A 292 9.72 -2.74 7.29
N GLY A 293 10.66 -1.93 7.77
CA GLY A 293 12.06 -2.31 7.87
C GLY A 293 12.88 -2.20 6.58
N ASP A 294 12.30 -1.68 5.50
CA ASP A 294 13.02 -1.48 4.22
C ASP A 294 14.33 -0.70 4.41
N LEU A 295 15.43 -1.25 3.86
CA LEU A 295 16.78 -0.70 4.06
C LEU A 295 16.97 0.68 3.40
N ALA A 296 16.34 0.91 2.24
CA ALA A 296 16.47 2.19 1.53
C ALA A 296 15.74 3.29 2.32
N VAL A 297 14.59 3.00 2.90
CA VAL A 297 13.86 3.96 3.75
C VAL A 297 14.65 4.24 5.03
N ARG A 298 15.15 3.20 5.71
CA ARG A 298 15.99 3.33 6.92
C ARG A 298 17.24 4.15 6.64
N TYR A 299 17.85 3.95 5.48
CA TYR A 299 18.99 4.76 5.03
C TYR A 299 18.60 6.24 4.85
N GLN A 300 17.47 6.55 4.23
CA GLN A 300 17.02 7.94 4.07
C GLN A 300 16.78 8.61 5.42
N VAL A 301 16.19 7.89 6.40
CA VAL A 301 15.99 8.40 7.77
C VAL A 301 17.34 8.69 8.44
N ALA A 302 18.31 7.78 8.33
CA ALA A 302 19.65 7.96 8.88
C ALA A 302 20.42 9.12 8.19
N ALA A 303 20.24 9.28 6.88
CA ALA A 303 20.85 10.37 6.11
C ALA A 303 20.24 11.74 6.50
N ILE A 304 18.95 11.81 6.81
CA ILE A 304 18.33 13.01 7.37
C ILE A 304 18.92 13.32 8.74
N ALA A 305 19.00 12.34 9.65
CA ALA A 305 19.60 12.53 10.97
C ALA A 305 21.05 13.05 10.89
N LEU A 306 21.84 12.52 9.92
CA LEU A 306 23.18 13.00 9.64
C LEU A 306 23.19 14.47 9.19
N SER A 307 22.25 14.87 8.33
CA SER A 307 22.13 16.24 7.83
C SER A 307 21.68 17.22 8.93
N GLU A 308 20.82 16.75 9.84
CA GLU A 308 20.36 17.49 11.03
C GLU A 308 21.40 17.51 12.17
N THR A 309 22.61 16.99 11.93
CA THR A 309 23.71 16.90 12.92
C THR A 309 23.46 15.96 14.12
N HIS A 310 22.44 15.09 14.03
CA HIS A 310 22.15 14.05 15.02
C HIS A 310 23.07 12.84 14.78
N TYR A 311 24.38 13.06 14.97
CA TYR A 311 25.41 12.10 14.52
C TYR A 311 25.38 10.75 15.23
N GLU A 312 25.01 10.70 16.52
CA GLU A 312 24.90 9.42 17.27
C GLU A 312 23.70 8.60 16.79
N ASP A 313 22.56 9.25 16.51
CA ASP A 313 21.38 8.56 15.98
C ASP A 313 21.65 8.03 14.59
N ALA A 314 22.24 8.86 13.72
CA ALA A 314 22.66 8.46 12.38
C ALA A 314 23.62 7.27 12.41
N ARG A 315 24.65 7.31 13.28
CA ARG A 315 25.60 6.22 13.48
C ARG A 315 24.89 4.93 13.84
N THR A 316 24.06 4.97 14.87
CA THR A 316 23.36 3.78 15.38
C THR A 316 22.50 3.10 14.31
N GLN A 317 21.76 3.90 13.53
CA GLN A 317 20.95 3.41 12.42
C GLN A 317 21.81 2.84 11.28
N LEU A 318 22.86 3.55 10.89
CA LEU A 318 23.76 3.11 9.81
C LEU A 318 24.55 1.86 10.17
N GLU A 319 25.03 1.71 11.42
CA GLU A 319 25.65 0.47 11.90
C GLU A 319 24.69 -0.72 11.76
N SER A 320 23.40 -0.54 12.08
CA SER A 320 22.38 -1.57 11.88
C SER A 320 22.19 -1.94 10.41
N ILE A 321 22.20 -0.94 9.52
CA ILE A 321 22.04 -1.14 8.07
C ILE A 321 23.23 -1.88 7.48
N VAL A 322 24.46 -1.46 7.76
CA VAL A 322 25.67 -2.12 7.22
C VAL A 322 25.88 -3.52 7.78
N LYS A 323 25.41 -3.79 9.01
CA LYS A 323 25.40 -5.13 9.59
C LYS A 323 24.44 -6.08 8.85
N GLU A 324 23.27 -5.57 8.45
CA GLU A 324 22.25 -6.33 7.73
C GLU A 324 22.61 -6.48 6.24
N SER A 325 23.16 -5.43 5.64
CA SER A 325 23.58 -5.37 4.23
C SER A 325 25.01 -4.83 4.10
N PRO A 326 26.05 -5.68 4.24
CA PRO A 326 27.45 -5.25 4.17
C PRO A 326 27.90 -4.72 2.79
N GLN A 327 27.06 -4.86 1.76
CA GLN A 327 27.33 -4.38 0.41
C GLN A 327 26.67 -3.00 0.15
N PHE A 328 26.00 -2.41 1.13
CA PHE A 328 25.31 -1.13 0.97
C PHE A 328 26.32 0.03 1.05
N THR A 329 26.95 0.34 -0.06
CA THR A 329 28.07 1.29 -0.16
C THR A 329 27.70 2.68 0.36
N GLU A 330 26.50 3.20 0.05
CA GLU A 330 26.06 4.53 0.49
C GLU A 330 25.91 4.61 2.02
N ALA A 331 25.51 3.51 2.66
CA ALA A 331 25.42 3.45 4.11
C ALA A 331 26.82 3.49 4.76
N HIS A 332 27.82 2.79 4.20
CA HIS A 332 29.21 2.88 4.65
C HIS A 332 29.79 4.28 4.48
N VAL A 333 29.52 4.95 3.35
CA VAL A 333 29.91 6.36 3.14
C VAL A 333 29.36 7.26 4.23
N SER A 334 28.05 7.16 4.48
CA SER A 334 27.37 7.98 5.48
C SER A 334 27.83 7.65 6.91
N LEU A 335 28.09 6.38 7.21
CA LEU A 335 28.62 5.92 8.50
C LEU A 335 30.03 6.46 8.74
N SER A 336 30.90 6.45 7.72
CA SER A 336 32.21 7.07 7.78
C SER A 336 32.11 8.55 8.16
N ILE A 337 31.21 9.31 7.53
CA ILE A 337 30.98 10.72 7.85
C ILE A 337 30.53 10.88 9.31
N ALA A 338 29.56 10.06 9.77
CA ALA A 338 29.07 10.09 11.15
C ALA A 338 30.23 9.88 12.16
N TYR A 339 31.07 8.87 11.94
CA TYR A 339 32.24 8.60 12.78
C TYR A 339 33.23 9.78 12.83
N PHE A 340 33.56 10.41 11.67
CA PHE A 340 34.45 11.57 11.66
C PHE A 340 33.84 12.75 12.43
N ARG A 341 32.53 12.98 12.30
CA ARG A 341 31.84 14.06 13.06
C ARG A 341 31.83 13.78 14.56
N LEU A 342 31.82 12.52 14.97
CA LEU A 342 31.92 12.06 16.35
C LEU A 342 33.36 11.94 16.87
N LYS A 343 34.35 12.37 16.10
CA LYS A 343 35.79 12.30 16.40
C LYS A 343 36.30 10.84 16.55
N ARG A 344 35.60 9.85 15.99
CA ARG A 344 36.01 8.45 15.94
C ARG A 344 36.74 8.15 14.63
N SER A 345 37.92 8.78 14.47
CA SER A 345 38.63 8.81 13.18
C SER A 345 39.06 7.42 12.67
N GLU A 346 39.43 6.50 13.55
CA GLU A 346 39.84 5.15 13.14
C GLU A 346 38.67 4.33 12.61
N ASP A 347 37.48 4.47 13.22
CA ASP A 347 36.28 3.85 12.73
C ASP A 347 35.88 4.43 11.35
N GLY A 348 35.97 5.76 11.20
CA GLY A 348 35.67 6.42 9.92
C GLY A 348 36.62 6.00 8.79
N LYS A 349 37.93 5.77 9.09
CA LYS A 349 38.85 5.24 8.09
C LYS A 349 38.55 3.82 7.67
N ARG A 350 38.19 2.94 8.60
CA ARG A 350 37.76 1.55 8.30
C ARG A 350 36.59 1.53 7.34
N GLU A 351 35.58 2.35 7.58
CA GLU A 351 34.43 2.43 6.68
C GLU A 351 34.82 2.91 5.28
N ARG A 352 35.77 3.86 5.14
CA ARG A 352 36.29 4.30 3.85
C ARG A 352 37.01 3.18 3.09
N GLU A 353 37.82 2.39 3.77
CA GLU A 353 38.50 1.23 3.18
C GLU A 353 37.50 0.22 2.64
N ILE A 354 36.38 0.00 3.37
CA ILE A 354 35.26 -0.86 2.89
C ILE A 354 34.64 -0.26 1.61
N VAL A 355 34.37 1.05 1.58
CA VAL A 355 33.82 1.73 0.40
C VAL A 355 34.75 1.58 -0.81
N GLU A 356 36.06 1.79 -0.63
CA GLU A 356 37.07 1.63 -1.71
C GLU A 356 37.03 0.20 -2.27
N LYS A 357 37.00 -0.82 -1.39
CA LYS A 357 36.93 -2.22 -1.79
C LYS A 357 35.62 -2.52 -2.56
N LEU A 358 34.46 -2.11 -2.03
CA LEU A 358 33.15 -2.35 -2.67
C LEU A 358 33.08 -1.66 -4.05
N THR A 359 33.62 -0.46 -4.17
CA THR A 359 33.67 0.28 -5.43
C THR A 359 34.57 -0.42 -6.46
N ALA A 360 35.74 -0.90 -6.05
CA ALA A 360 36.64 -1.66 -6.92
C ALA A 360 36.02 -2.97 -7.38
N GLU A 361 35.33 -3.70 -6.52
CA GLU A 361 34.60 -4.94 -6.86
C GLU A 361 33.46 -4.66 -7.87
N ALA A 362 32.72 -3.57 -7.71
CA ALA A 362 31.65 -3.18 -8.63
C ALA A 362 32.22 -2.84 -10.02
N GLN A 363 33.32 -2.10 -10.09
CA GLN A 363 34.01 -1.74 -11.33
C GLN A 363 34.57 -2.99 -12.06
N ALA A 364 35.16 -3.92 -11.31
CA ALA A 364 35.67 -5.17 -11.87
C ALA A 364 34.57 -6.04 -12.50
N LYS A 365 33.40 -6.10 -11.87
CA LYS A 365 32.22 -6.79 -12.42
C LYS A 365 31.71 -6.15 -13.71
N GLN A 366 31.66 -4.81 -13.78
CA GLN A 366 31.25 -4.10 -15.00
C GLN A 366 32.22 -4.30 -16.16
N SER A 367 33.53 -4.29 -15.90
CA SER A 367 34.56 -4.53 -16.92
C SER A 367 34.57 -5.96 -17.44
N GLY A 368 34.25 -6.96 -16.59
CA GLY A 368 34.16 -8.37 -16.96
C GLY A 368 32.93 -8.71 -17.82
N VAL A 369 31.86 -7.96 -17.71
CA VAL A 369 30.66 -8.11 -18.56
C VAL A 369 30.87 -7.54 -19.96
N ASN A 370 31.72 -6.52 -20.11
CA ASN A 370 32.03 -5.93 -21.42
C ASN A 370 33.11 -6.72 -22.21
N SER A 371 33.64 -7.80 -21.64
CA SER A 371 34.68 -8.65 -22.27
C SER A 371 34.18 -10.05 -22.71
N GLN A 372 32.89 -10.34 -22.62
CA GLN A 372 32.22 -11.51 -23.13
C GLN A 372 31.19 -11.14 -24.19
#